data_1a1a690ffd0f7891ca7dbac09690dacd
#
_entry.id   1a1a690ffd0f7891ca7dbac09690dacd
#
_cell.length_a   1.000
_cell.length_b   1.000
_cell.length_c   1.000
_cell.angle_alpha   90.00
_cell.angle_beta   90.00
_cell.angle_gamma   90.00
#
_symmetry.space_group_name_H-M   'P 1'
#
loop_
_entity.id
_entity.type
_entity.pdbx_description
1 polymer ?
#
loop_
_entity_poly.entity_id
_entity_poly.type
_entity_poly.pdbx_seq_one_letter_code
_entity_poly.pdbx_strand_id
1 'polypeptide(L)'
;MSVRRYSRGRRLRLLSKPVAGVGDPGPRPSDAATTLAPPSRWLGSVVSALITLFIVSCANFVPPPAVSPALIANARSDHVDAGQLQNGRRLFVSRCLECHTLPPVTRYTREQWPHLVSRMSGRANLSACEQAAIVAYLRAASLKLH
;
A
#
# COMPACT_ATOMS: atom_id res chain seq x y z
N MET A 1 -31.57 -27.05 -15.40
CA MET A 1 -31.57 -27.97 -16.54
C MET A 1 -31.43 -27.17 -17.81
N SER A 2 -30.40 -27.29 -18.53
CA SER A 2 -30.07 -27.06 -19.92
C SER A 2 -28.70 -26.43 -20.09
N VAL A 3 -27.74 -27.31 -20.31
CA VAL A 3 -26.35 -26.99 -20.67
C VAL A 3 -26.34 -26.66 -22.15
N ARG A 4 -26.00 -25.44 -22.55
CA ARG A 4 -25.69 -25.12 -23.95
C ARG A 4 -24.18 -25.12 -24.15
N ARG A 5 -23.72 -26.18 -24.83
CA ARG A 5 -22.41 -26.28 -25.47
C ARG A 5 -22.37 -25.29 -26.65
N TYR A 6 -21.37 -24.43 -26.68
CA TYR A 6 -21.06 -23.67 -27.88
C TYR A 6 -19.68 -24.06 -28.39
N SER A 7 -19.72 -24.99 -29.35
CA SER A 7 -18.60 -25.42 -30.18
C SER A 7 -18.64 -24.62 -31.47
N ARG A 8 -17.66 -23.83 -31.77
CA ARG A 8 -17.38 -23.50 -33.17
C ARG A 8 -15.91 -23.16 -33.37
N GLY A 9 -15.17 -24.14 -33.85
CA GLY A 9 -13.84 -23.98 -34.39
C GLY A 9 -13.87 -23.17 -35.69
N ARG A 10 -12.97 -22.22 -35.80
CA ARG A 10 -12.65 -21.57 -37.05
C ARG A 10 -11.20 -21.86 -37.40
N ARG A 11 -11.02 -22.74 -38.36
CA ARG A 11 -9.74 -23.03 -39.02
C ARG A 11 -9.33 -21.80 -39.83
N LEU A 12 -8.24 -21.15 -39.46
CA LEU A 12 -7.58 -20.17 -40.32
C LEU A 12 -6.63 -20.87 -41.25
N ARG A 13 -6.92 -20.78 -42.57
CA ARG A 13 -6.05 -21.27 -43.65
C ARG A 13 -4.82 -20.37 -43.71
N LEU A 14 -3.67 -20.97 -43.57
CA LEU A 14 -2.39 -20.38 -43.93
C LEU A 14 -2.28 -20.35 -45.47
N LEU A 15 -2.31 -19.19 -46.04
CA LEU A 15 -1.94 -18.93 -47.42
C LEU A 15 -0.44 -18.58 -47.44
N SER A 16 0.37 -19.54 -47.74
CA SER A 16 1.77 -19.38 -48.11
C SER A 16 1.86 -18.75 -49.50
N LYS A 17 2.44 -17.57 -49.62
CA LYS A 17 2.93 -17.03 -50.89
C LYS A 17 4.42 -17.21 -50.95
N PRO A 18 4.97 -17.79 -52.01
CA PRO A 18 6.40 -17.77 -52.25
C PRO A 18 6.77 -16.42 -52.92
N VAL A 19 7.69 -15.68 -52.33
CA VAL A 19 8.36 -14.55 -52.98
C VAL A 19 9.77 -14.98 -53.34
N ALA A 20 9.98 -15.28 -54.60
CA ALA A 20 11.28 -15.30 -55.21
C ALA A 20 11.73 -13.87 -55.51
N GLY A 21 12.93 -13.53 -55.13
CA GLY A 21 13.55 -12.25 -55.42
C GLY A 21 14.97 -12.23 -54.83
N VAL A 22 15.87 -12.93 -55.55
CA VAL A 22 17.32 -12.78 -55.35
C VAL A 22 17.69 -11.40 -55.89
N GLY A 23 18.01 -10.48 -55.02
CA GLY A 23 18.60 -9.18 -55.31
C GLY A 23 20.00 -9.12 -54.80
N ASP A 24 20.92 -8.71 -55.68
CA ASP A 24 22.35 -8.51 -55.53
C ASP A 24 22.78 -7.86 -54.23
N PRO A 25 23.89 -8.24 -53.59
CA PRO A 25 24.46 -7.52 -52.48
C PRO A 25 25.16 -6.28 -52.97
N GLY A 26 24.50 -5.15 -52.86
CA GLY A 26 25.11 -3.83 -53.03
C GLY A 26 26.23 -3.56 -51.99
N PRO A 27 27.14 -2.62 -52.26
CA PRO A 27 28.32 -2.38 -51.43
C PRO A 27 27.91 -1.98 -50.01
N ARG A 28 28.52 -2.65 -49.05
CA ARG A 28 28.38 -2.37 -47.62
C ARG A 28 28.80 -0.91 -47.36
N PRO A 29 27.97 -0.06 -46.75
CA PRO A 29 28.43 1.17 -46.18
C PRO A 29 29.37 0.86 -45.01
N SER A 30 30.53 1.44 -45.11
CA SER A 30 31.62 1.39 -44.14
C SER A 30 31.13 1.51 -42.71
N ASP A 31 31.67 0.68 -41.85
CA ASP A 31 31.53 0.70 -40.42
C ASP A 31 31.82 2.08 -39.81
N ALA A 32 30.86 2.96 -39.81
CA ALA A 32 30.85 4.04 -38.86
C ALA A 32 30.57 3.39 -37.49
N ALA A 33 31.65 3.00 -36.84
CA ALA A 33 31.59 2.63 -35.42
C ALA A 33 31.09 3.85 -34.66
N THR A 34 29.76 3.91 -34.54
CA THR A 34 29.16 4.79 -33.55
C THR A 34 29.51 4.20 -32.20
N THR A 35 30.66 4.67 -31.70
CA THR A 35 31.07 4.47 -30.32
C THR A 35 29.99 5.12 -29.47
N LEU A 36 28.96 4.33 -29.13
CA LEU A 36 28.02 4.68 -28.06
C LEU A 36 28.85 4.73 -26.79
N ALA A 37 29.32 5.93 -26.49
CA ALA A 37 29.89 6.22 -25.18
C ALA A 37 28.91 5.75 -24.12
N PRO A 38 29.32 4.98 -23.12
CA PRO A 38 28.39 4.48 -22.12
C PRO A 38 27.82 5.65 -21.32
N PRO A 39 26.50 5.88 -21.33
CA PRO A 39 25.88 6.92 -20.53
C PRO A 39 25.73 6.39 -19.12
N SER A 40 26.83 6.10 -18.42
CA SER A 40 26.55 5.21 -17.32
C SER A 40 26.94 5.72 -15.94
N ARG A 41 27.81 6.67 -15.82
CA ARG A 41 28.20 7.14 -14.47
C ARG A 41 27.12 8.04 -13.84
N TRP A 42 26.44 8.85 -14.64
CA TRP A 42 25.38 9.74 -14.16
C TRP A 42 24.07 9.02 -13.90
N LEU A 43 23.67 8.08 -14.77
CA LEU A 43 22.46 7.28 -14.60
C LEU A 43 22.55 6.42 -13.33
N GLY A 44 23.68 5.77 -13.07
CA GLY A 44 23.89 5.01 -11.84
C GLY A 44 23.78 5.86 -10.58
N SER A 45 24.34 7.08 -10.62
CA SER A 45 24.27 8.02 -9.50
C SER A 45 22.84 8.51 -9.24
N VAL A 46 22.10 8.85 -10.30
CA VAL A 46 20.70 9.30 -10.18
C VAL A 46 19.80 8.18 -9.68
N VAL A 47 19.96 6.97 -10.21
CA VAL A 47 19.19 5.80 -9.76
C VAL A 47 19.48 5.47 -8.29
N SER A 48 20.77 5.51 -7.89
CA SER A 48 21.17 5.30 -6.50
C SER A 48 20.57 6.37 -5.58
N ALA A 49 20.62 7.63 -5.98
CA ALA A 49 20.03 8.73 -5.21
C ALA A 49 18.51 8.60 -5.07
N LEU A 50 17.82 8.19 -6.13
CA LEU A 50 16.37 7.95 -6.09
C LEU A 50 15.99 6.77 -5.18
N ILE A 51 16.76 5.68 -5.24
CA ILE A 51 16.55 4.51 -4.36
C ILE A 51 16.77 4.91 -2.90
N THR A 52 17.82 5.67 -2.61
CA THR A 52 18.10 6.15 -1.25
C THR A 52 16.99 7.06 -0.74
N LEU A 53 16.48 7.97 -1.59
CA LEU A 53 15.37 8.84 -1.25
C LEU A 53 14.09 8.04 -0.96
N PHE A 54 13.83 6.99 -1.75
CA PHE A 54 12.68 6.11 -1.54
C PHE A 54 12.77 5.35 -0.21
N ILE A 55 13.94 4.82 0.13
CA ILE A 55 14.16 4.08 1.39
C ILE A 55 13.97 5.00 2.60
N VAL A 56 14.49 6.22 2.55
CA VAL A 56 14.36 7.21 3.64
C VAL A 56 12.91 7.67 3.80
N SER A 57 12.14 7.78 2.71
CA SER A 57 10.73 8.21 2.77
C SER A 57 9.83 7.20 3.49
N CYS A 58 10.12 5.89 3.40
CA CYS A 58 9.35 4.85 4.09
C CYS A 58 9.69 4.70 5.57
N ALA A 59 10.81 5.25 6.04
CA ALA A 59 11.31 5.06 7.41
C ALA A 59 10.51 5.82 8.49
N ASN A 60 9.64 6.76 8.10
CA ASN A 60 8.91 7.61 9.05
C ASN A 60 7.51 7.08 9.43
N PHE A 61 7.13 5.90 8.96
CA PHE A 61 5.86 5.29 9.35
C PHE A 61 6.00 4.60 10.71
N VAL A 62 5.43 5.21 11.75
CA VAL A 62 5.32 4.57 13.09
C VAL A 62 4.03 3.78 13.13
N PRO A 63 4.09 2.45 13.11
CA PRO A 63 2.87 1.63 13.17
C PRO A 63 2.18 1.79 14.52
N PRO A 64 0.84 1.76 14.57
CA PRO A 64 0.10 1.77 15.83
C PRO A 64 0.49 0.57 16.70
N PRO A 65 0.68 0.76 18.02
CA PRO A 65 1.14 -0.30 18.90
C PRO A 65 0.23 -1.54 18.86
N ALA A 66 0.83 -2.71 18.90
CA ALA A 66 0.10 -3.97 19.01
C ALA A 66 -0.59 -4.06 20.38
N VAL A 67 -1.68 -4.83 20.44
CA VAL A 67 -2.36 -5.09 21.71
C VAL A 67 -1.48 -6.02 22.55
N SER A 68 -0.87 -5.44 23.57
CA SER A 68 0.03 -6.11 24.52
C SER A 68 -0.63 -6.21 25.89
N PRO A 69 -0.09 -7.05 26.82
CA PRO A 69 -0.58 -7.11 28.19
C PRO A 69 -0.58 -5.75 28.90
N ALA A 70 0.43 -4.90 28.62
CA ALA A 70 0.50 -3.54 29.17
C ALA A 70 -0.64 -2.66 28.63
N LEU A 71 -0.95 -2.75 27.32
CA LEU A 71 -2.05 -2.00 26.72
C LEU A 71 -3.42 -2.47 27.27
N ILE A 72 -3.59 -3.77 27.49
CA ILE A 72 -4.79 -4.33 28.16
C ILE A 72 -4.89 -3.79 29.60
N ALA A 73 -3.79 -3.73 30.33
CA ALA A 73 -3.77 -3.16 31.67
C ALA A 73 -4.23 -1.68 31.69
N ASN A 74 -3.80 -0.89 30.69
CA ASN A 74 -4.23 0.50 30.52
C ASN A 74 -5.74 0.64 30.25
N ALA A 75 -6.38 -0.37 29.65
CA ALA A 75 -7.79 -0.38 29.30
C ALA A 75 -8.71 -0.88 30.43
N ARG A 76 -8.14 -1.43 31.50
CA ARG A 76 -8.95 -2.01 32.60
C ARG A 76 -9.91 -1.03 33.26
N SER A 77 -9.50 0.22 33.40
CA SER A 77 -10.36 1.28 33.95
C SER A 77 -11.59 1.58 33.10
N ASP A 78 -11.52 1.25 31.80
CA ASP A 78 -12.62 1.46 30.85
C ASP A 78 -13.45 0.18 30.62
N HIS A 79 -13.15 -0.90 31.35
CA HIS A 79 -13.80 -2.22 31.18
C HIS A 79 -13.74 -2.77 29.75
N VAL A 80 -12.63 -2.50 29.04
CA VAL A 80 -12.41 -2.92 27.67
C VAL A 80 -11.58 -4.20 27.63
N ASP A 81 -12.05 -5.21 26.93
CA ASP A 81 -11.36 -6.48 26.77
C ASP A 81 -10.35 -6.46 25.60
N ALA A 82 -9.49 -7.50 25.53
CA ALA A 82 -8.48 -7.62 24.49
C ALA A 82 -9.06 -7.71 23.08
N GLY A 83 -10.22 -8.34 22.90
CA GLY A 83 -10.89 -8.47 21.60
C GLY A 83 -11.39 -7.13 21.09
N GLN A 84 -11.98 -6.32 21.98
CA GLN A 84 -12.40 -4.96 21.64
C GLN A 84 -11.20 -4.08 21.26
N LEU A 85 -10.07 -4.18 21.96
CA LEU A 85 -8.85 -3.47 21.63
C LEU A 85 -8.27 -3.88 20.29
N GLN A 86 -8.25 -5.18 19.98
CA GLN A 86 -7.80 -5.69 18.68
C GLN A 86 -8.69 -5.20 17.54
N ASN A 87 -10.00 -5.24 17.74
CA ASN A 87 -10.97 -4.73 16.78
C ASN A 87 -10.79 -3.22 16.57
N GLY A 88 -10.66 -2.46 17.65
CA GLY A 88 -10.41 -1.01 17.59
C GLY A 88 -9.11 -0.66 16.84
N ARG A 89 -8.02 -1.40 17.11
CA ARG A 89 -6.76 -1.23 16.38
C ARG A 89 -6.94 -1.51 14.89
N ARG A 90 -7.59 -2.62 14.54
CA ARG A 90 -7.82 -2.99 13.15
C ARG A 90 -8.63 -1.92 12.42
N LEU A 91 -9.71 -1.44 13.02
CA LEU A 91 -10.55 -0.38 12.47
C LEU A 91 -9.79 0.96 12.34
N PHE A 92 -9.00 1.34 13.35
CA PHE A 92 -8.15 2.52 13.27
C PHE A 92 -7.21 2.46 12.08
N VAL A 93 -6.55 1.33 11.86
CA VAL A 93 -5.65 1.16 10.71
C VAL A 93 -6.41 1.17 9.40
N SER A 94 -7.48 0.39 9.25
CA SER A 94 -8.17 0.25 7.97
C SER A 94 -8.95 1.51 7.58
N ARG A 95 -9.74 2.08 8.49
CA ARG A 95 -10.63 3.21 8.17
C ARG A 95 -9.93 4.56 8.12
N CYS A 96 -8.90 4.77 8.95
CA CYS A 96 -8.24 6.08 8.99
C CYS A 96 -7.16 6.23 7.92
N LEU A 97 -6.54 5.13 7.45
CA LEU A 97 -5.57 5.15 6.35
C LEU A 97 -6.19 5.46 4.98
N GLU A 98 -7.50 5.31 4.83
CA GLU A 98 -8.18 5.57 3.54
C GLU A 98 -8.03 7.02 3.06
N CYS A 99 -7.82 7.97 4.00
CA CYS A 99 -7.79 9.39 3.66
C CYS A 99 -6.43 10.06 3.91
N HIS A 100 -5.67 9.63 4.93
CA HIS A 100 -4.38 10.24 5.29
C HIS A 100 -3.54 9.29 6.13
N THR A 101 -2.25 9.62 6.31
CA THR A 101 -1.36 8.89 7.22
C THR A 101 -1.86 8.92 8.66
N LEU A 102 -1.68 7.81 9.37
CA LEU A 102 -2.09 7.72 10.78
C LEU A 102 -1.23 8.63 11.65
N PRO A 103 -1.85 9.46 12.50
CA PRO A 103 -1.09 10.17 13.51
C PRO A 103 -0.55 9.17 14.57
N PRO A 104 0.63 9.40 15.14
CA PRO A 104 1.08 8.63 16.29
C PRO A 104 0.03 8.68 17.40
N VAL A 105 -0.25 7.52 18.01
CA VAL A 105 -1.28 7.41 19.06
C VAL A 105 -0.99 8.31 20.29
N THR A 106 0.27 8.63 20.51
CA THR A 106 0.73 9.50 21.60
C THR A 106 0.64 10.98 21.27
N ARG A 107 0.20 11.35 20.05
CA ARG A 107 0.08 12.78 19.64
C ARG A 107 -1.01 13.52 20.40
N TYR A 108 -2.04 12.79 20.81
CA TYR A 108 -3.19 13.33 21.50
C TYR A 108 -3.39 12.62 22.84
N THR A 109 -3.99 13.30 23.78
CA THR A 109 -4.29 12.73 25.10
C THR A 109 -5.48 11.76 25.00
N ARG A 110 -5.62 10.94 26.03
CA ARG A 110 -6.73 9.99 26.20
C ARG A 110 -8.10 10.68 26.07
N GLU A 111 -8.21 11.91 26.58
CA GLU A 111 -9.44 12.70 26.61
C GLU A 111 -9.74 13.37 25.27
N GLN A 112 -8.72 13.65 24.47
CA GLN A 112 -8.88 14.28 23.16
C GLN A 112 -9.34 13.32 22.09
N TRP A 113 -8.96 12.04 22.18
CA TRP A 113 -9.27 11.04 21.16
C TRP A 113 -10.76 10.87 20.87
N PRO A 114 -11.69 10.79 21.85
CA PRO A 114 -13.12 10.66 21.57
C PRO A 114 -13.65 11.77 20.67
N HIS A 115 -13.24 13.01 20.95
CA HIS A 115 -13.67 14.17 20.18
C HIS A 115 -13.11 14.14 18.74
N LEU A 116 -11.84 13.77 18.57
CA LEU A 116 -11.22 13.69 17.26
C LEU A 116 -11.85 12.60 16.39
N VAL A 117 -12.10 11.40 16.94
CA VAL A 117 -12.74 10.30 16.23
C VAL A 117 -14.18 10.68 15.85
N SER A 118 -14.93 11.31 16.76
CA SER A 118 -16.29 11.78 16.47
C SER A 118 -16.32 12.77 15.30
N ARG A 119 -15.40 13.72 15.23
CA ARG A 119 -15.31 14.68 14.11
C ARG A 119 -15.01 14.01 12.76
N MET A 120 -14.32 12.88 12.76
CA MET A 120 -13.94 12.14 11.55
C MET A 120 -14.91 11.02 11.20
N SER A 121 -15.80 10.63 12.11
CA SER A 121 -16.68 9.48 11.97
C SER A 121 -17.56 9.52 10.71
N GLY A 122 -18.11 10.67 10.39
CA GLY A 122 -18.92 10.84 9.18
C GLY A 122 -18.12 10.68 7.88
N ARG A 123 -16.88 11.16 7.84
CA ARG A 123 -16.01 11.02 6.65
C ARG A 123 -15.50 9.60 6.47
N ALA A 124 -15.21 8.91 7.56
CA ALA A 124 -14.76 7.53 7.56
C ALA A 124 -15.92 6.51 7.56
N ASN A 125 -17.15 6.99 7.45
CA ASN A 125 -18.37 6.18 7.45
C ASN A 125 -18.39 5.15 8.59
N LEU A 126 -18.10 5.60 9.82
CA LEU A 126 -18.04 4.76 10.99
C LEU A 126 -19.42 4.62 11.64
N SER A 127 -19.84 3.40 11.89
CA SER A 127 -20.96 3.12 12.80
C SER A 127 -20.61 3.51 14.25
N ALA A 128 -21.62 3.66 15.09
CA ALA A 128 -21.40 3.98 16.50
C ALA A 128 -20.54 2.94 17.22
N CYS A 129 -20.72 1.64 16.90
CA CYS A 129 -19.92 0.55 17.46
C CYS A 129 -18.47 0.61 17.02
N GLU A 130 -18.19 0.90 15.73
CA GLU A 130 -16.83 1.05 15.21
C GLU A 130 -16.13 2.26 15.83
N GLN A 131 -16.84 3.36 15.96
CA GLN A 131 -16.33 4.55 16.63
C GLN A 131 -15.94 4.26 18.09
N ALA A 132 -16.81 3.58 18.83
CA ALA A 132 -16.54 3.19 20.21
C ALA A 132 -15.32 2.27 20.33
N ALA A 133 -15.17 1.29 19.44
CA ALA A 133 -14.04 0.39 19.43
C ALA A 133 -12.72 1.12 19.12
N ILE A 134 -12.70 2.03 18.15
CA ILE A 134 -11.52 2.86 17.83
C ILE A 134 -11.15 3.74 19.03
N VAL A 135 -12.12 4.39 19.64
CA VAL A 135 -11.90 5.25 20.81
C VAL A 135 -11.31 4.44 21.97
N ALA A 136 -11.87 3.25 22.26
CA ALA A 136 -11.36 2.38 23.31
C ALA A 136 -9.87 2.02 23.11
N TYR A 137 -9.51 1.64 21.90
CA TYR A 137 -8.11 1.35 21.55
C TYR A 137 -7.21 2.58 21.72
N LEU A 138 -7.60 3.72 21.15
CA LEU A 138 -6.79 4.93 21.16
C LEU A 138 -6.60 5.48 22.57
N ARG A 139 -7.62 5.41 23.42
CA ARG A 139 -7.53 5.80 24.85
C ARG A 139 -6.52 4.91 25.61
N ALA A 140 -6.51 3.63 25.34
CA ALA A 140 -5.55 2.71 25.97
C ALA A 140 -4.12 2.90 25.44
N ALA A 141 -3.99 3.15 24.12
CA ALA A 141 -2.73 3.27 23.43
C ALA A 141 -2.02 4.62 23.62
N SER A 142 -2.78 5.68 23.95
CA SER A 142 -2.23 7.03 24.18
C SER A 142 -1.50 7.15 25.54
N LEU A 143 -1.73 6.24 26.46
CA LEU A 143 -0.96 6.17 27.70
C LEU A 143 0.44 5.64 27.39
N LYS A 144 1.48 6.24 28.00
CA LYS A 144 2.85 5.74 27.87
C LYS A 144 2.92 4.31 28.40
N LEU A 145 3.41 3.39 27.58
CA LEU A 145 3.72 2.02 27.99
C LEU A 145 5.05 2.11 28.77
N HIS A 146 4.96 2.03 30.09
CA HIS A 146 6.12 1.94 30.98
C HIS A 146 6.54 0.48 31.13
#